data_45c5d72a027e04542f84d8747f9c3497
#
_entry.id   45c5d72a027e04542f84d8747f9c3497
#
_cell.length_a   1.000
_cell.length_b   1.000
_cell.length_c   1.000
_cell.angle_alpha   90.00
_cell.angle_beta   90.00
_cell.angle_gamma   90.00
#
_symmetry.space_group_name_H-M   'P 1'
#
loop_
_entity.id
_entity.type
_entity.pdbx_description
1 polymer ?
#
loop_
_entity_poly.entity_id
_entity_poly.type
_entity_poly.pdbx_seq_one_letter_code
_entity_poly.pdbx_strand_id
1 'polypeptide(L)'
;MSTAIIDVATPHGLDEAAFAAALARIAELAPEHDAAGRFPAAAFELLRPTGVLALTVPAELGGLGKGIAEAVEVIERIGAADPSVGLILQWNYVNHLALRHPDSPWPRELAERVLRSAATDGTLINGVNVERELGSLSRGGVPATTATRLPSGDWRIDGEKAYATGISGLHWFTVTATTAEPEPRIATFLLDRSAPDWEVIPTWNHLGLRASDTQSVLFSGTVVPHARLVDVRDPAGPPQRRPGREALPLLLAANYNGVAIAARDWLVRYLHTRVPTALGAPLATVPRFHDRVGEIEAGIQTSRALLRQGVAALVAGERSPLFGLAKHVATATAIRVTESALDLTGNPGLDRRHPLERHHRDAMVGRIHTPQSDAVLAQLGRDAIALGRPAEELS
;
A
#
# COMPACT_ATOMS: atom_id res chain seq x y z
N MET A 1 -34.20 15.18 3.38
CA MET A 1 -33.62 14.74 2.10
C MET A 1 -32.49 13.80 2.44
N SER A 2 -32.66 12.53 2.16
CA SER A 2 -31.70 11.48 2.42
C SER A 2 -30.48 11.72 1.51
N THR A 3 -29.34 12.09 2.08
CA THR A 3 -28.06 12.08 1.38
C THR A 3 -27.78 10.64 1.00
N ALA A 4 -27.99 10.30 -0.26
CA ALA A 4 -27.57 9.02 -0.79
C ALA A 4 -26.05 8.93 -0.60
N ILE A 5 -25.62 8.17 0.40
CA ILE A 5 -24.29 7.59 0.45
C ILE A 5 -24.17 6.88 -0.91
N ILE A 6 -23.23 7.34 -1.75
CA ILE A 6 -22.99 6.68 -3.03
C ILE A 6 -22.52 5.27 -2.65
N ASP A 7 -23.40 4.32 -2.87
CA ASP A 7 -23.19 2.90 -2.62
C ASP A 7 -22.01 2.48 -3.52
N VAL A 8 -20.88 2.18 -2.91
CA VAL A 8 -19.71 1.67 -3.62
C VAL A 8 -20.07 0.22 -3.98
N ALA A 9 -20.23 -0.05 -5.26
CA ALA A 9 -20.66 -1.37 -5.75
C ALA A 9 -19.73 -2.47 -5.20
N THR A 10 -20.31 -3.46 -4.53
CA THR A 10 -19.60 -4.62 -3.97
C THR A 10 -18.97 -5.45 -5.08
N PRO A 11 -17.68 -5.84 -4.97
CA PRO A 11 -17.07 -6.74 -5.94
C PRO A 11 -17.83 -8.06 -6.04
N HIS A 12 -18.32 -8.43 -7.23
CA HIS A 12 -19.03 -9.69 -7.43
C HIS A 12 -18.12 -10.90 -7.07
N GLY A 13 -18.53 -11.70 -6.09
CA GLY A 13 -17.80 -12.88 -5.62
C GLY A 13 -17.01 -12.71 -4.31
N LEU A 14 -16.99 -11.51 -3.72
CA LEU A 14 -16.55 -11.31 -2.34
C LEU A 14 -17.68 -11.68 -1.38
N ASP A 15 -17.40 -12.41 -0.31
CA ASP A 15 -18.36 -12.57 0.78
C ASP A 15 -18.44 -11.25 1.58
N GLU A 16 -19.38 -10.41 1.16
CA GLU A 16 -19.55 -9.06 1.72
C GLU A 16 -19.89 -9.08 3.21
N ALA A 17 -20.71 -10.02 3.66
CA ALA A 17 -21.12 -10.10 5.06
C ALA A 17 -19.92 -10.51 5.93
N ALA A 18 -19.16 -11.53 5.52
CA ALA A 18 -17.94 -11.95 6.19
C ALA A 18 -16.86 -10.84 6.15
N PHE A 19 -16.73 -10.14 5.04
CA PHE A 19 -15.77 -9.04 4.90
C PHE A 19 -16.14 -7.85 5.81
N ALA A 20 -17.41 -7.44 5.88
CA ALA A 20 -17.86 -6.39 6.78
C ALA A 20 -17.64 -6.76 8.26
N ALA A 21 -17.91 -8.01 8.64
CA ALA A 21 -17.65 -8.50 9.99
C ALA A 21 -16.13 -8.51 10.31
N ALA A 22 -15.30 -8.94 9.36
CA ALA A 22 -13.84 -8.90 9.48
C ALA A 22 -13.32 -7.47 9.69
N LEU A 23 -13.80 -6.50 8.90
CA LEU A 23 -13.43 -5.10 9.03
C LEU A 23 -13.78 -4.52 10.40
N ALA A 24 -14.97 -4.80 10.92
CA ALA A 24 -15.38 -4.37 12.26
C ALA A 24 -14.41 -4.90 13.33
N ARG A 25 -14.07 -6.19 13.24
CA ARG A 25 -13.16 -6.80 14.20
C ARG A 25 -11.71 -6.30 14.05
N ILE A 26 -11.23 -6.06 12.84
CA ILE A 26 -9.91 -5.47 12.58
C ILE A 26 -9.83 -4.06 13.18
N ALA A 27 -10.88 -3.24 13.04
CA ALA A 27 -10.91 -1.91 13.63
C ALA A 27 -10.84 -1.94 15.18
N GLU A 28 -11.46 -2.93 15.82
CA GLU A 28 -11.35 -3.15 17.27
C GLU A 28 -9.94 -3.57 17.70
N LEU A 29 -9.22 -4.35 16.88
CA LEU A 29 -7.86 -4.82 17.15
C LEU A 29 -6.79 -3.78 16.81
N ALA A 30 -7.09 -2.78 16.00
CA ALA A 30 -6.12 -1.82 15.51
C ALA A 30 -5.33 -1.06 16.60
N PRO A 31 -5.89 -0.70 17.79
CA PRO A 31 -5.11 -0.15 18.89
C PRO A 31 -4.05 -1.12 19.43
N GLU A 32 -4.36 -2.41 19.52
CA GLU A 32 -3.42 -3.45 19.94
C GLU A 32 -2.33 -3.67 18.89
N HIS A 33 -2.71 -3.71 17.61
CA HIS A 33 -1.76 -3.81 16.50
C HIS A 33 -0.75 -2.64 16.51
N ASP A 34 -1.24 -1.40 16.65
CA ASP A 34 -0.40 -0.21 16.74
C ASP A 34 0.55 -0.26 17.95
N ALA A 35 0.04 -0.63 19.12
CA ALA A 35 0.85 -0.74 20.33
C ALA A 35 1.94 -1.81 20.21
N ALA A 36 1.60 -2.97 19.62
CA ALA A 36 2.52 -4.07 19.43
C ALA A 36 3.61 -3.77 18.39
N GLY A 37 3.32 -2.98 17.36
CA GLY A 37 4.25 -2.60 16.30
C GLY A 37 4.85 -3.78 15.54
N ARG A 38 4.07 -4.84 15.33
CA ARG A 38 4.46 -6.08 14.64
C ARG A 38 3.35 -6.57 13.72
N PHE A 39 3.65 -7.53 12.86
CA PHE A 39 2.71 -8.10 11.88
C PHE A 39 1.35 -8.44 12.51
N PRO A 40 0.23 -7.94 11.97
CA PRO A 40 -1.10 -8.10 12.54
C PRO A 40 -1.74 -9.43 12.10
N ALA A 41 -1.19 -10.56 12.56
CA ALA A 41 -1.59 -11.90 12.11
C ALA A 41 -3.10 -12.15 12.26
N ALA A 42 -3.70 -11.71 13.38
CA ALA A 42 -5.13 -11.86 13.63
C ALA A 42 -6.00 -11.20 12.55
N ALA A 43 -5.58 -10.05 12.02
CA ALA A 43 -6.29 -9.38 10.93
C ALA A 43 -6.28 -10.22 9.65
N PHE A 44 -5.15 -10.82 9.29
CA PHE A 44 -5.05 -11.67 8.09
C PHE A 44 -5.82 -12.98 8.23
N GLU A 45 -5.89 -13.56 9.45
CA GLU A 45 -6.75 -14.72 9.71
C GLU A 45 -8.25 -14.37 9.56
N LEU A 46 -8.67 -13.17 9.97
CA LEU A 46 -10.04 -12.69 9.75
C LEU A 46 -10.35 -12.44 8.26
N LEU A 47 -9.36 -11.99 7.48
CA LEU A 47 -9.52 -11.73 6.05
C LEU A 47 -9.48 -13.01 5.19
N ARG A 48 -8.83 -14.08 5.65
CA ARG A 48 -8.66 -15.33 4.88
C ARG A 48 -9.98 -15.92 4.36
N PRO A 49 -11.02 -16.12 5.18
CA PRO A 49 -12.27 -16.73 4.71
C PRO A 49 -13.09 -15.84 3.79
N THR A 50 -12.80 -14.54 3.69
CA THR A 50 -13.56 -13.61 2.85
C THR A 50 -13.22 -13.67 1.36
N GLY A 51 -12.10 -14.35 1.00
CA GLY A 51 -11.56 -14.38 -0.36
C GLY A 51 -10.74 -13.15 -0.75
N VAL A 52 -10.68 -12.13 0.11
CA VAL A 52 -10.03 -10.85 -0.21
C VAL A 52 -8.53 -10.99 -0.43
N LEU A 53 -7.85 -11.97 0.18
CA LEU A 53 -6.41 -12.19 -0.03
C LEU A 53 -6.08 -12.61 -1.47
N ALA A 54 -7.03 -13.25 -2.16
CA ALA A 54 -6.92 -13.68 -3.56
C ALA A 54 -7.81 -12.84 -4.51
N LEU A 55 -8.22 -11.63 -4.10
CA LEU A 55 -9.10 -10.76 -4.89
C LEU A 55 -8.61 -10.58 -6.32
N THR A 56 -7.33 -10.29 -6.49
CA THR A 56 -6.71 -9.99 -7.79
C THR A 56 -6.06 -11.18 -8.47
N VAL A 57 -6.14 -12.38 -7.89
CA VAL A 57 -5.72 -13.62 -8.51
C VAL A 57 -6.73 -14.02 -9.59
N PRO A 58 -6.29 -14.47 -10.81
CA PRO A 58 -7.18 -14.94 -11.85
C PRO A 58 -8.12 -16.07 -11.40
N ALA A 59 -9.35 -16.09 -11.92
CA ALA A 59 -10.37 -17.09 -11.54
C ALA A 59 -9.94 -18.52 -11.90
N GLU A 60 -9.25 -18.71 -13.02
CA GLU A 60 -8.69 -20.00 -13.46
C GLU A 60 -7.57 -20.52 -12.54
N LEU A 61 -7.02 -19.65 -11.67
CA LEU A 61 -6.06 -20.01 -10.63
C LEU A 61 -6.70 -20.09 -9.23
N GLY A 62 -8.03 -20.01 -9.14
CA GLY A 62 -8.78 -20.14 -7.90
C GLY A 62 -9.06 -18.82 -7.17
N GLY A 63 -8.68 -17.67 -7.73
CA GLY A 63 -8.96 -16.35 -7.15
C GLY A 63 -10.29 -15.74 -7.59
N LEU A 64 -10.54 -14.49 -7.21
CA LEU A 64 -11.77 -13.77 -7.58
C LEU A 64 -11.68 -13.05 -8.94
N GLY A 65 -10.53 -13.02 -9.59
CA GLY A 65 -10.31 -12.44 -10.92
C GLY A 65 -10.49 -10.92 -11.02
N LYS A 66 -10.54 -10.22 -9.88
CA LYS A 66 -10.86 -8.79 -9.86
C LYS A 66 -9.68 -7.92 -10.31
N GLY A 67 -9.99 -6.69 -10.69
CA GLY A 67 -9.05 -5.70 -11.18
C GLY A 67 -8.67 -4.65 -10.14
N ILE A 68 -8.06 -3.58 -10.66
CA ILE A 68 -7.63 -2.45 -9.82
C ILE A 68 -8.82 -1.69 -9.23
N ALA A 69 -9.96 -1.65 -9.90
CA ALA A 69 -11.13 -0.92 -9.42
C ALA A 69 -11.62 -1.51 -8.09
N GLU A 70 -11.85 -2.81 -8.03
CA GLU A 70 -12.27 -3.50 -6.82
C GLU A 70 -11.15 -3.53 -5.76
N ALA A 71 -9.89 -3.66 -6.18
CA ALA A 71 -8.76 -3.62 -5.27
C ALA A 71 -8.67 -2.27 -4.52
N VAL A 72 -8.91 -1.16 -5.20
CA VAL A 72 -8.96 0.19 -4.60
C VAL A 72 -10.08 0.30 -3.57
N GLU A 73 -11.29 -0.20 -3.88
CA GLU A 73 -12.43 -0.18 -2.96
C GLU A 73 -12.16 -1.00 -1.69
N VAL A 74 -11.61 -2.19 -1.85
CA VAL A 74 -11.24 -3.06 -0.73
C VAL A 74 -10.17 -2.40 0.14
N ILE A 75 -9.11 -1.82 -0.47
CA ILE A 75 -8.04 -1.17 0.28
C ILE A 75 -8.54 0.08 1.01
N GLU A 76 -9.46 0.88 0.44
CA GLU A 76 -10.05 2.02 1.13
C GLU A 76 -10.79 1.58 2.39
N ARG A 77 -11.58 0.51 2.32
CA ARG A 77 -12.34 -0.04 3.46
C ARG A 77 -11.41 -0.63 4.53
N ILE A 78 -10.39 -1.37 4.13
CA ILE A 78 -9.39 -1.91 5.07
C ILE A 78 -8.57 -0.78 5.70
N GLY A 79 -8.17 0.23 4.93
CA GLY A 79 -7.45 1.41 5.42
C GLY A 79 -8.25 2.22 6.46
N ALA A 80 -9.58 2.20 6.37
CA ALA A 80 -10.44 2.78 7.40
C ALA A 80 -10.48 1.95 8.70
N ALA A 81 -10.33 0.63 8.62
CA ALA A 81 -10.27 -0.26 9.78
C ALA A 81 -8.86 -0.27 10.41
N ASP A 82 -7.83 -0.57 9.63
CA ASP A 82 -6.41 -0.56 10.01
C ASP A 82 -5.53 -0.31 8.77
N PRO A 83 -4.94 0.88 8.62
CA PRO A 83 -4.14 1.22 7.44
C PRO A 83 -2.81 0.44 7.36
N SER A 84 -2.32 -0.15 8.45
CA SER A 84 -1.17 -1.07 8.42
C SER A 84 -1.50 -2.37 7.68
N VAL A 85 -2.69 -2.92 7.94
CA VAL A 85 -3.23 -4.09 7.21
C VAL A 85 -3.44 -3.72 5.73
N GLY A 86 -4.01 -2.53 5.46
CA GLY A 86 -4.19 -2.01 4.11
C GLY A 86 -2.87 -1.89 3.35
N LEU A 87 -1.81 -1.39 4.01
CA LEU A 87 -0.48 -1.27 3.41
C LEU A 87 0.12 -2.64 3.03
N ILE A 88 -0.01 -3.65 3.87
CA ILE A 88 0.50 -4.99 3.58
C ILE A 88 -0.28 -5.59 2.39
N LEU A 89 -1.61 -5.53 2.45
CA LEU A 89 -2.47 -6.14 1.43
C LEU A 89 -2.34 -5.44 0.06
N GLN A 90 -2.16 -4.12 0.01
CA GLN A 90 -1.97 -3.43 -1.26
C GLN A 90 -0.69 -3.90 -1.98
N TRP A 91 0.40 -4.21 -1.26
CA TRP A 91 1.60 -4.79 -1.85
C TRP A 91 1.33 -6.17 -2.43
N ASN A 92 0.54 -6.99 -1.75
CA ASN A 92 0.08 -8.28 -2.27
C ASN A 92 -0.65 -8.09 -3.60
N TYR A 93 -1.59 -7.14 -3.69
CA TYR A 93 -2.33 -6.84 -4.93
C TYR A 93 -1.45 -6.30 -6.05
N VAL A 94 -0.50 -5.40 -5.75
CA VAL A 94 0.47 -4.90 -6.75
C VAL A 94 1.26 -6.07 -7.37
N ASN A 95 1.71 -7.02 -6.53
CA ASN A 95 2.43 -8.18 -7.03
C ASN A 95 1.54 -9.14 -7.83
N HIS A 96 0.31 -9.42 -7.39
CA HIS A 96 -0.62 -10.25 -8.16
C HIS A 96 -0.93 -9.63 -9.53
N LEU A 97 -1.18 -8.31 -9.60
CA LEU A 97 -1.41 -7.59 -10.85
C LEU A 97 -0.18 -7.66 -11.77
N ALA A 98 1.02 -7.58 -11.21
CA ALA A 98 2.26 -7.73 -11.97
C ALA A 98 2.48 -9.15 -12.49
N LEU A 99 2.20 -10.17 -11.65
CA LEU A 99 2.38 -11.58 -12.00
C LEU A 99 1.45 -12.03 -13.13
N ARG A 100 0.21 -11.56 -13.14
CA ARG A 100 -0.80 -11.92 -14.15
C ARG A 100 -0.71 -11.08 -15.44
N HIS A 101 0.14 -10.05 -15.48
CA HIS A 101 0.23 -9.16 -16.64
C HIS A 101 0.86 -9.92 -17.83
N PRO A 102 0.35 -9.75 -19.08
CA PRO A 102 0.92 -10.42 -20.26
C PRO A 102 2.42 -10.17 -20.46
N ASP A 103 2.89 -8.95 -20.16
CA ASP A 103 4.29 -8.55 -20.28
C ASP A 103 5.10 -8.83 -18.99
N SER A 104 4.62 -9.69 -18.11
CA SER A 104 5.34 -10.04 -16.89
C SER A 104 6.67 -10.74 -17.24
N PRO A 105 7.81 -10.31 -16.66
CA PRO A 105 9.08 -10.99 -16.88
C PRO A 105 9.21 -12.31 -16.10
N TRP A 106 8.20 -12.65 -15.31
CA TRP A 106 8.24 -13.86 -14.48
C TRP A 106 8.10 -15.14 -15.31
N PRO A 107 8.90 -16.19 -15.01
CA PRO A 107 8.62 -17.52 -15.50
C PRO A 107 7.17 -17.92 -15.12
N ARG A 108 6.41 -18.35 -16.09
CA ARG A 108 4.97 -18.64 -15.94
C ARG A 108 4.67 -19.59 -14.77
N GLU A 109 5.45 -20.65 -14.64
CA GLU A 109 5.29 -21.63 -13.57
C GLU A 109 5.47 -21.04 -12.18
N LEU A 110 6.44 -20.12 -12.01
CA LEU A 110 6.65 -19.41 -10.73
C LEU A 110 5.49 -18.47 -10.44
N ALA A 111 5.04 -17.70 -11.43
CA ALA A 111 3.91 -16.79 -11.30
C ALA A 111 2.63 -17.54 -10.90
N GLU A 112 2.30 -18.64 -11.62
CA GLU A 112 1.13 -19.44 -11.30
C GLU A 112 1.22 -20.10 -9.91
N ARG A 113 2.39 -20.58 -9.49
CA ARG A 113 2.60 -21.14 -8.15
C ARG A 113 2.27 -20.14 -7.05
N VAL A 114 2.79 -18.92 -7.17
CA VAL A 114 2.53 -17.83 -6.21
C VAL A 114 1.04 -17.49 -6.18
N LEU A 115 0.44 -17.29 -7.36
CA LEU A 115 -0.98 -16.91 -7.46
C LEU A 115 -1.91 -18.02 -6.94
N ARG A 116 -1.64 -19.30 -7.24
CA ARG A 116 -2.43 -20.43 -6.71
C ARG A 116 -2.33 -20.51 -5.19
N SER A 117 -1.12 -20.37 -4.61
CA SER A 117 -0.96 -20.42 -3.15
C SER A 117 -1.67 -19.27 -2.43
N ALA A 118 -1.80 -18.10 -3.06
CA ALA A 118 -2.61 -17.02 -2.52
C ALA A 118 -4.10 -17.38 -2.49
N ALA A 119 -4.59 -18.13 -3.49
CA ALA A 119 -5.98 -18.57 -3.57
C ALA A 119 -6.28 -19.74 -2.62
N THR A 120 -5.37 -20.72 -2.49
CA THR A 120 -5.59 -21.92 -1.67
C THR A 120 -5.28 -21.72 -0.19
N ASP A 121 -4.18 -21.00 0.09
CA ASP A 121 -3.61 -20.91 1.44
C ASP A 121 -3.63 -19.48 2.00
N GLY A 122 -4.08 -18.50 1.19
CA GLY A 122 -4.07 -17.08 1.57
C GLY A 122 -2.64 -16.53 1.77
N THR A 123 -1.67 -17.04 1.00
CA THR A 123 -0.28 -16.58 1.12
C THR A 123 -0.10 -15.15 0.65
N LEU A 124 0.83 -14.44 1.27
CA LEU A 124 1.17 -13.06 0.94
C LEU A 124 2.51 -13.00 0.22
N ILE A 125 2.63 -12.04 -0.71
CA ILE A 125 3.86 -11.73 -1.43
C ILE A 125 4.20 -10.25 -1.40
N ASN A 126 5.50 -9.92 -1.23
CA ASN A 126 6.02 -8.57 -1.43
C ASN A 126 7.45 -8.60 -1.99
N GLY A 127 7.94 -7.43 -2.44
CA GLY A 127 9.32 -7.25 -2.85
C GLY A 127 10.20 -6.69 -1.72
N VAL A 128 11.29 -7.38 -1.41
CA VAL A 128 12.32 -7.00 -0.44
C VAL A 128 13.52 -6.43 -1.22
N ASN A 129 13.40 -5.18 -1.67
CA ASN A 129 14.28 -4.63 -2.71
C ASN A 129 14.99 -3.31 -2.32
N VAL A 130 14.62 -2.70 -1.19
CA VAL A 130 15.17 -1.41 -0.76
C VAL A 130 16.42 -1.65 0.08
N GLU A 131 17.43 -0.80 -0.11
CA GLU A 131 18.63 -0.72 0.75
C GLU A 131 18.72 0.68 1.34
N ARG A 132 19.23 0.82 2.58
CA ARG A 132 19.22 2.11 3.29
C ARG A 132 19.97 3.19 2.55
N GLU A 133 21.14 2.88 2.02
CA GLU A 133 22.01 3.83 1.31
C GLU A 133 21.55 4.06 -0.13
N LEU A 134 21.17 3.00 -0.83
CA LEU A 134 20.69 3.09 -2.21
C LEU A 134 19.30 3.70 -2.31
N GLY A 135 18.45 3.45 -1.32
CA GLY A 135 17.03 3.75 -1.40
C GLY A 135 16.27 2.78 -2.34
N SER A 136 15.29 3.31 -3.05
CA SER A 136 14.50 2.51 -4.00
C SER A 136 15.22 2.36 -5.33
N LEU A 137 15.27 1.14 -5.87
CA LEU A 137 15.77 0.83 -7.22
C LEU A 137 15.04 1.61 -8.34
N SER A 138 13.85 2.16 -8.08
CA SER A 138 13.13 3.01 -9.03
C SER A 138 13.82 4.35 -9.30
N ARG A 139 14.78 4.74 -8.46
CA ARG A 139 15.59 5.95 -8.62
C ARG A 139 16.93 5.67 -9.33
N GLY A 140 17.16 4.45 -9.75
CA GLY A 140 18.43 4.00 -10.33
C GLY A 140 19.39 3.47 -9.27
N GLY A 141 20.57 3.07 -9.73
CA GLY A 141 21.64 2.50 -8.88
C GLY A 141 21.67 0.96 -8.90
N VAL A 142 22.74 0.44 -8.31
CA VAL A 142 23.07 -0.99 -8.29
C VAL A 142 22.98 -1.48 -6.84
N PRO A 143 22.26 -2.58 -6.54
CA PRO A 143 22.19 -3.13 -5.19
C PRO A 143 23.57 -3.50 -4.64
N ALA A 144 23.80 -3.20 -3.36
CA ALA A 144 24.97 -3.68 -2.62
C ALA A 144 24.83 -5.17 -2.22
N THR A 145 23.58 -5.65 -2.07
CA THR A 145 23.30 -7.09 -1.90
C THR A 145 23.83 -7.85 -3.11
N THR A 146 24.57 -8.93 -2.87
CA THR A 146 25.23 -9.73 -3.91
C THR A 146 24.58 -11.08 -4.11
N ALA A 147 24.66 -11.60 -5.32
CA ALA A 147 24.27 -12.97 -5.68
C ALA A 147 25.45 -13.66 -6.35
N THR A 148 26.04 -14.65 -5.70
CA THR A 148 27.16 -15.46 -6.20
C THR A 148 26.65 -16.79 -6.75
N ARG A 149 27.02 -17.12 -7.99
CA ARG A 149 26.67 -18.42 -8.59
C ARG A 149 27.52 -19.53 -7.98
N LEU A 150 26.85 -20.58 -7.53
CA LEU A 150 27.49 -21.75 -6.93
C LEU A 150 27.83 -22.80 -7.99
N PRO A 151 28.79 -23.73 -7.70
CA PRO A 151 29.09 -24.85 -8.60
C PRO A 151 27.89 -25.75 -8.95
N SER A 152 26.88 -25.83 -8.07
CA SER A 152 25.60 -26.50 -8.31
C SER A 152 24.75 -25.83 -9.40
N GLY A 153 25.06 -24.59 -9.77
CA GLY A 153 24.22 -23.73 -10.61
C GLY A 153 23.23 -22.86 -9.85
N ASP A 154 23.05 -23.08 -8.55
CA ASP A 154 22.22 -22.25 -7.67
C ASP A 154 22.91 -20.93 -7.32
N TRP A 155 22.23 -20.09 -6.55
CA TRP A 155 22.74 -18.77 -6.18
C TRP A 155 22.84 -18.65 -4.66
N ARG A 156 23.89 -17.99 -4.18
CA ARG A 156 24.04 -17.58 -2.80
C ARG A 156 23.86 -16.09 -2.70
N ILE A 157 22.91 -15.65 -1.85
CA ILE A 157 22.59 -14.24 -1.62
C ILE A 157 23.19 -13.80 -0.29
N ASP A 158 23.92 -12.67 -0.31
CA ASP A 158 24.52 -12.02 0.85
C ASP A 158 24.18 -10.53 0.83
N GLY A 159 23.77 -9.96 1.98
CA GLY A 159 23.52 -8.53 2.13
C GLY A 159 22.29 -8.20 2.97
N GLU A 160 22.01 -6.91 3.14
CA GLU A 160 20.88 -6.39 3.93
C GLU A 160 19.89 -5.64 3.04
N LYS A 161 18.60 -5.85 3.31
CA LYS A 161 17.49 -5.08 2.77
C LYS A 161 16.74 -4.36 3.88
N ALA A 162 16.14 -3.25 3.55
CA ALA A 162 15.35 -2.45 4.49
C ALA A 162 13.91 -2.27 3.98
N TYR A 163 13.04 -1.87 4.89
CA TYR A 163 11.64 -1.54 4.59
C TYR A 163 10.88 -2.67 3.90
N ALA A 164 11.08 -3.90 4.38
CA ALA A 164 10.37 -5.09 3.92
C ALA A 164 8.99 -5.18 4.57
N THR A 165 8.00 -4.48 4.01
CA THR A 165 6.63 -4.40 4.56
C THR A 165 5.98 -5.77 4.67
N GLY A 166 5.51 -6.10 5.87
CA GLY A 166 4.80 -7.34 6.18
C GLY A 166 5.68 -8.57 6.30
N ILE A 167 7.01 -8.42 6.36
CA ILE A 167 7.97 -9.52 6.19
C ILE A 167 7.69 -10.72 7.09
N SER A 168 7.27 -10.51 8.34
CA SER A 168 6.98 -11.62 9.26
C SER A 168 5.74 -12.44 8.87
N GLY A 169 4.87 -11.92 8.01
CA GLY A 169 3.69 -12.60 7.49
C GLY A 169 3.80 -13.03 6.02
N LEU A 170 4.85 -12.62 5.31
CA LEU A 170 5.02 -13.02 3.93
C LEU A 170 5.36 -14.51 3.83
N HIS A 171 4.74 -15.20 2.88
CA HIS A 171 5.15 -16.53 2.46
C HIS A 171 6.15 -16.44 1.30
N TRP A 172 5.88 -15.58 0.34
CA TRP A 172 6.74 -15.30 -0.79
C TRP A 172 7.32 -13.90 -0.72
N PHE A 173 8.58 -13.76 -1.12
CA PHE A 173 9.17 -12.45 -1.31
C PHE A 173 10.23 -12.47 -2.42
N THR A 174 10.36 -11.35 -3.14
CA THR A 174 11.42 -11.20 -4.12
C THR A 174 12.58 -10.44 -3.53
N VAL A 175 13.80 -10.84 -3.89
CA VAL A 175 15.04 -10.15 -3.53
C VAL A 175 15.79 -9.78 -4.80
N THR A 176 16.21 -8.51 -4.91
CA THR A 176 17.04 -8.04 -6.01
C THR A 176 18.48 -7.91 -5.53
N ALA A 177 19.41 -8.50 -6.26
CA ALA A 177 20.83 -8.51 -5.94
C ALA A 177 21.69 -8.27 -7.19
N THR A 178 22.93 -7.84 -6.99
CA THR A 178 23.94 -7.71 -8.04
C THR A 178 24.69 -9.03 -8.18
N THR A 179 24.80 -9.58 -9.38
CA THR A 179 25.56 -10.81 -9.59
C THR A 179 27.07 -10.57 -9.43
N ALA A 180 27.74 -11.51 -8.74
CA ALA A 180 29.19 -11.48 -8.54
C ALA A 180 29.92 -12.13 -9.74
N GLU A 181 29.61 -11.65 -10.94
CA GLU A 181 30.20 -12.09 -12.21
C GLU A 181 31.11 -10.98 -12.78
N PRO A 182 32.04 -11.29 -13.73
CA PRO A 182 32.92 -10.28 -14.35
C PRO A 182 32.12 -9.11 -14.98
N GLU A 183 30.93 -9.40 -15.53
CA GLU A 183 29.97 -8.42 -16.00
C GLU A 183 28.74 -8.44 -15.05
N PRO A 184 28.73 -7.62 -14.01
CA PRO A 184 27.67 -7.65 -13.02
C PRO A 184 26.30 -7.34 -13.63
N ARG A 185 25.29 -8.12 -13.26
CA ARG A 185 23.89 -7.96 -13.67
C ARG A 185 23.03 -7.72 -12.43
N ILE A 186 21.88 -7.13 -12.60
CA ILE A 186 20.87 -7.05 -11.53
C ILE A 186 19.91 -8.21 -11.71
N ALA A 187 19.94 -9.15 -10.75
CA ALA A 187 19.07 -10.32 -10.75
C ALA A 187 17.97 -10.20 -9.68
N THR A 188 16.80 -10.72 -9.97
CA THR A 188 15.67 -10.80 -9.03
C THR A 188 15.35 -12.28 -8.78
N PHE A 189 15.29 -12.67 -7.52
CA PHE A 189 15.04 -14.04 -7.08
C PHE A 189 13.75 -14.11 -6.30
N LEU A 190 13.02 -15.23 -6.44
CA LEU A 190 11.87 -15.56 -5.60
C LEU A 190 12.32 -16.45 -4.44
N LEU A 191 12.06 -16.00 -3.23
CA LEU A 191 12.27 -16.78 -2.01
C LEU A 191 10.94 -17.10 -1.36
N ASP A 192 10.88 -18.21 -0.66
CA ASP A 192 9.81 -18.49 0.30
C ASP A 192 10.35 -18.43 1.74
N ARG A 193 9.41 -18.39 2.68
CA ARG A 193 9.72 -18.28 4.10
C ARG A 193 10.59 -19.44 4.62
N SER A 194 10.59 -20.60 3.96
CA SER A 194 11.38 -21.77 4.37
C SER A 194 12.83 -21.73 3.87
N ALA A 195 13.21 -20.76 3.05
CA ALA A 195 14.59 -20.59 2.63
C ALA A 195 15.51 -20.45 3.86
N PRO A 196 16.69 -21.10 3.89
CA PRO A 196 17.59 -21.00 5.02
C PRO A 196 18.41 -19.69 5.02
N ASP A 197 19.08 -19.41 6.13
CA ASP A 197 20.16 -18.43 6.26
C ASP A 197 19.72 -16.98 5.93
N TRP A 198 18.51 -16.62 6.32
CA TRP A 198 18.05 -15.25 6.37
C TRP A 198 17.31 -14.96 7.67
N GLU A 199 17.32 -13.71 8.10
CA GLU A 199 16.67 -13.29 9.34
C GLU A 199 16.03 -11.90 9.23
N VAL A 200 14.99 -11.67 10.05
CA VAL A 200 14.36 -10.37 10.22
C VAL A 200 15.12 -9.60 11.30
N ILE A 201 15.61 -8.41 10.93
CA ILE A 201 16.23 -7.49 11.89
C ILE A 201 15.15 -6.48 12.32
N PRO A 202 14.77 -6.43 13.61
CA PRO A 202 13.73 -5.54 14.10
C PRO A 202 14.20 -4.09 14.10
N THR A 203 13.85 -3.36 13.04
CA THR A 203 14.24 -1.96 12.82
C THR A 203 13.05 -1.01 12.65
N TRP A 204 11.82 -1.56 12.59
CA TRP A 204 10.62 -0.75 12.39
C TRP A 204 10.15 -0.13 13.71
N ASN A 205 10.53 1.13 13.92
CA ASN A 205 10.08 1.93 15.06
C ASN A 205 9.66 3.31 14.57
N HIS A 206 8.55 3.37 13.85
CA HIS A 206 8.05 4.55 13.17
C HIS A 206 6.86 5.17 13.89
N LEU A 207 6.56 6.43 13.53
CA LEU A 207 5.48 7.22 14.10
C LEU A 207 4.11 6.58 13.90
N GLY A 208 3.81 6.14 12.67
CA GLY A 208 2.54 5.55 12.26
C GLY A 208 2.76 4.30 11.42
N LEU A 209 1.66 3.65 11.02
CA LEU A 209 1.63 2.36 10.34
C LEU A 209 2.49 1.32 11.07
N ARG A 210 2.45 1.37 12.40
CA ARG A 210 3.38 0.63 13.27
C ARG A 210 3.27 -0.87 13.08
N ALA A 211 2.06 -1.37 12.83
CA ALA A 211 1.79 -2.78 12.60
C ALA A 211 2.07 -3.24 11.15
N SER A 212 2.59 -2.37 10.27
CA SER A 212 2.95 -2.78 8.91
C SER A 212 4.16 -3.71 8.85
N ASP A 213 4.85 -3.92 9.97
CA ASP A 213 5.98 -4.83 10.11
C ASP A 213 7.01 -4.65 8.99
N THR A 214 7.41 -3.39 8.80
CA THR A 214 8.29 -2.96 7.70
C THR A 214 9.76 -3.02 8.14
N GLN A 215 10.25 -4.23 8.41
CA GLN A 215 11.55 -4.49 9.03
C GLN A 215 12.71 -4.48 8.02
N SER A 216 13.95 -4.62 8.53
CA SER A 216 15.11 -5.01 7.72
C SER A 216 15.20 -6.53 7.63
N VAL A 217 15.93 -7.01 6.60
CA VAL A 217 16.19 -8.43 6.35
C VAL A 217 17.66 -8.60 6.03
N LEU A 218 18.32 -9.50 6.75
CA LEU A 218 19.69 -9.91 6.50
C LEU A 218 19.72 -11.27 5.80
N PHE A 219 20.48 -11.37 4.73
CA PHE A 219 20.81 -12.58 4.01
C PHE A 219 22.27 -12.92 4.27
N SER A 220 22.53 -14.11 4.85
CA SER A 220 23.86 -14.55 5.28
C SER A 220 24.23 -15.87 4.60
N GLY A 221 24.42 -15.82 3.29
CA GLY A 221 24.69 -17.01 2.51
C GLY A 221 23.43 -17.77 2.08
N THR A 222 22.29 -17.09 1.98
CA THR A 222 20.99 -17.68 1.61
C THR A 222 21.07 -18.35 0.23
N VAL A 223 20.90 -19.66 0.19
CA VAL A 223 20.94 -20.43 -1.05
C VAL A 223 19.58 -20.42 -1.73
N VAL A 224 19.56 -20.01 -3.00
CA VAL A 224 18.35 -19.94 -3.83
C VAL A 224 18.53 -20.79 -5.07
N PRO A 225 17.66 -21.78 -5.34
CA PRO A 225 17.73 -22.58 -6.56
C PRO A 225 17.66 -21.73 -7.82
N HIS A 226 18.44 -22.09 -8.85
CA HIS A 226 18.40 -21.38 -10.14
C HIS A 226 17.00 -21.29 -10.73
N ALA A 227 16.20 -22.31 -10.56
CA ALA A 227 14.79 -22.33 -11.00
C ALA A 227 13.91 -21.24 -10.34
N ARG A 228 14.40 -20.53 -9.32
CA ARG A 228 13.75 -19.41 -8.67
C ARG A 228 14.27 -18.03 -9.13
N LEU A 229 15.13 -18.00 -10.12
CA LEU A 229 15.52 -16.76 -10.80
C LEU A 229 14.34 -16.22 -11.61
N VAL A 230 13.91 -15.01 -11.28
CA VAL A 230 12.75 -14.35 -11.89
C VAL A 230 13.15 -13.56 -13.12
N ASP A 231 14.23 -12.77 -12.99
CA ASP A 231 14.64 -11.82 -14.01
C ASP A 231 16.12 -11.45 -13.83
N VAL A 232 16.77 -11.12 -14.96
CA VAL A 232 18.15 -10.61 -14.98
C VAL A 232 18.21 -9.46 -15.97
N ARG A 233 18.81 -8.33 -15.54
CA ARG A 233 18.91 -7.13 -16.38
C ARG A 233 20.30 -6.49 -16.31
N ASP A 234 20.63 -5.73 -17.33
CA ASP A 234 21.82 -4.89 -17.36
C ASP A 234 21.62 -3.68 -16.43
N PRO A 235 22.58 -3.36 -15.53
CA PRO A 235 22.54 -2.17 -14.71
C PRO A 235 22.49 -0.86 -15.52
N ALA A 236 23.16 -0.82 -16.68
CA ALA A 236 23.19 0.33 -17.59
C ALA A 236 21.99 0.38 -18.54
N GLY A 237 21.16 -0.67 -18.55
CA GLY A 237 19.98 -0.75 -19.40
C GLY A 237 18.88 0.23 -18.98
N PRO A 238 17.88 0.45 -19.86
CA PRO A 238 16.74 1.30 -19.53
C PRO A 238 16.01 0.78 -18.29
N PRO A 239 15.40 1.67 -17.50
CA PRO A 239 14.59 1.26 -16.35
C PRO A 239 13.56 0.23 -16.77
N GLN A 240 13.60 -0.94 -16.12
CA GLN A 240 12.67 -2.02 -16.45
C GLN A 240 11.24 -1.58 -16.18
N ARG A 241 10.39 -1.72 -17.19
CA ARG A 241 8.96 -1.64 -17.01
C ARG A 241 8.53 -2.79 -16.08
N ARG A 242 7.93 -2.45 -14.96
CA ARG A 242 7.34 -3.43 -14.04
C ARG A 242 5.83 -3.30 -14.15
N PRO A 243 5.19 -4.14 -15.00
CA PRO A 243 3.75 -4.15 -15.14
C PRO A 243 3.06 -4.23 -13.78
N GLY A 244 1.90 -3.60 -13.63
CA GLY A 244 1.14 -3.59 -12.38
C GLY A 244 1.62 -2.58 -11.32
N ARG A 245 2.83 -2.03 -11.43
CA ARG A 245 3.30 -1.00 -10.47
C ARG A 245 2.60 0.35 -10.61
N GLU A 246 1.99 0.62 -11.74
CA GLU A 246 1.14 1.78 -11.98
C GLU A 246 -0.08 1.80 -11.03
N ALA A 247 -0.50 0.65 -10.53
CA ALA A 247 -1.55 0.52 -9.54
C ALA A 247 -1.15 1.04 -8.13
N LEU A 248 0.14 1.04 -7.80
CA LEU A 248 0.63 1.36 -6.45
C LEU A 248 0.19 2.74 -5.96
N PRO A 249 0.32 3.85 -6.71
CA PRO A 249 -0.13 5.16 -6.25
C PRO A 249 -1.63 5.20 -5.96
N LEU A 250 -2.45 4.49 -6.73
CA LEU A 250 -3.91 4.44 -6.56
C LEU A 250 -4.30 3.64 -5.31
N LEU A 251 -3.64 2.51 -5.06
CA LEU A 251 -3.86 1.72 -3.85
C LEU A 251 -3.39 2.47 -2.58
N LEU A 252 -2.27 3.21 -2.65
CA LEU A 252 -1.85 4.11 -1.58
C LEU A 252 -2.88 5.21 -1.34
N ALA A 253 -3.40 5.83 -2.41
CA ALA A 253 -4.45 6.85 -2.30
C ALA A 253 -5.70 6.29 -1.59
N ALA A 254 -6.11 5.07 -1.95
CA ALA A 254 -7.23 4.39 -1.31
C ALA A 254 -6.99 4.16 0.19
N ASN A 255 -5.81 3.66 0.56
CA ASN A 255 -5.46 3.43 1.97
C ASN A 255 -5.55 4.71 2.79
N TYR A 256 -5.01 5.83 2.29
CA TYR A 256 -5.06 7.13 2.99
C TYR A 256 -6.45 7.79 2.95
N ASN A 257 -7.26 7.57 1.91
CA ASN A 257 -8.67 7.92 1.95
C ASN A 257 -9.40 7.18 3.07
N GLY A 258 -9.09 5.90 3.28
CA GLY A 258 -9.61 5.11 4.40
C GLY A 258 -9.30 5.77 5.74
N VAL A 259 -8.07 6.22 5.97
CA VAL A 259 -7.67 6.95 7.19
C VAL A 259 -8.50 8.23 7.37
N ALA A 260 -8.67 9.02 6.30
CA ALA A 260 -9.47 10.25 6.35
C ALA A 260 -10.93 9.98 6.70
N ILE A 261 -11.52 8.94 6.11
CA ILE A 261 -12.90 8.51 6.38
C ILE A 261 -13.05 8.07 7.83
N ALA A 262 -12.14 7.24 8.35
CA ALA A 262 -12.18 6.78 9.74
C ALA A 262 -12.10 7.95 10.74
N ALA A 263 -11.22 8.90 10.47
CA ALA A 263 -11.08 10.10 11.30
C ALA A 263 -12.36 10.97 11.27
N ARG A 264 -12.95 11.21 10.08
CA ARG A 264 -14.23 11.91 9.91
C ARG A 264 -15.35 11.21 10.64
N ASP A 265 -15.48 9.89 10.50
CA ASP A 265 -16.54 9.10 11.12
C ASP A 265 -16.43 9.12 12.65
N TRP A 266 -15.21 9.03 13.19
CA TRP A 266 -15.01 9.17 14.61
C TRP A 266 -15.39 10.58 15.09
N LEU A 267 -14.95 11.63 14.38
CA LEU A 267 -15.29 13.02 14.70
C LEU A 267 -16.80 13.22 14.74
N VAL A 268 -17.52 12.77 13.72
CA VAL A 268 -18.99 12.91 13.64
C VAL A 268 -19.66 12.24 14.83
N ARG A 269 -19.26 10.99 15.15
CA ARG A 269 -19.80 10.30 16.36
C ARG A 269 -19.48 11.08 17.64
N TYR A 270 -18.26 11.58 17.78
CA TYR A 270 -17.88 12.39 18.92
C TYR A 270 -18.73 13.65 19.05
N LEU A 271 -19.00 14.38 17.99
CA LEU A 271 -19.83 15.58 17.98
C LEU A 271 -21.28 15.29 18.41
N HIS A 272 -21.82 14.12 18.06
CA HIS A 272 -23.16 13.70 18.49
C HIS A 272 -23.20 13.26 19.97
N THR A 273 -22.14 12.66 20.47
CA THR A 273 -22.13 12.11 21.85
C THR A 273 -21.64 13.10 22.90
N ARG A 274 -20.84 14.09 22.51
CA ARG A 274 -20.29 15.08 23.45
C ARG A 274 -21.29 16.19 23.73
N VAL A 275 -21.78 16.24 24.99
CA VAL A 275 -22.67 17.29 25.51
C VAL A 275 -21.90 18.10 26.56
N PRO A 276 -21.33 19.28 26.22
CA PRO A 276 -20.74 20.17 27.20
C PRO A 276 -21.80 20.73 28.16
N THR A 277 -21.49 20.77 29.46
CA THR A 277 -22.45 21.24 30.48
C THR A 277 -22.95 22.68 30.20
N ALA A 278 -22.06 23.58 29.78
CA ALA A 278 -22.42 24.96 29.46
C ALA A 278 -23.32 25.08 28.20
N LEU A 279 -23.28 24.12 27.30
CA LEU A 279 -24.11 24.11 26.08
C LEU A 279 -25.46 23.41 26.30
N GLY A 280 -25.48 22.36 27.13
CA GLY A 280 -26.69 21.56 27.39
C GLY A 280 -27.21 20.75 26.19
N ALA A 281 -26.46 20.72 25.09
CA ALA A 281 -26.79 20.02 23.86
C ALA A 281 -25.53 19.40 23.20
N PRO A 282 -25.67 18.40 22.29
CA PRO A 282 -24.56 17.85 21.55
C PRO A 282 -23.79 18.91 20.74
N LEU A 283 -22.47 18.76 20.63
CA LEU A 283 -21.64 19.64 19.80
C LEU A 283 -22.11 19.69 18.34
N ALA A 284 -22.70 18.62 17.85
CA ALA A 284 -23.29 18.53 16.51
C ALA A 284 -24.38 19.58 16.22
N THR A 285 -24.95 20.23 17.26
CA THR A 285 -25.96 21.30 17.10
C THR A 285 -25.35 22.69 16.85
N VAL A 286 -24.04 22.83 16.99
CA VAL A 286 -23.32 24.11 16.87
C VAL A 286 -22.88 24.37 15.43
N PRO A 287 -23.35 25.47 14.77
CA PRO A 287 -23.13 25.70 13.34
C PRO A 287 -21.67 25.65 12.88
N ARG A 288 -20.73 26.16 13.67
CA ARG A 288 -19.30 26.15 13.31
C ARG A 288 -18.75 24.76 13.02
N PHE A 289 -19.31 23.71 13.62
CA PHE A 289 -18.89 22.33 13.34
C PHE A 289 -19.43 21.85 11.99
N HIS A 290 -20.58 22.35 11.56
CA HIS A 290 -21.14 22.00 10.25
C HIS A 290 -20.22 22.46 9.12
N ASP A 291 -19.73 23.70 9.17
CA ASP A 291 -18.80 24.25 8.18
C ASP A 291 -17.50 23.43 8.13
N ARG A 292 -16.90 23.14 9.29
CA ARG A 292 -15.65 22.38 9.37
C ARG A 292 -15.80 20.91 8.91
N VAL A 293 -16.90 20.26 9.27
CA VAL A 293 -17.20 18.91 8.75
C VAL A 293 -17.48 18.94 7.25
N GLY A 294 -18.11 20.01 6.75
CA GLY A 294 -18.30 20.24 5.32
C GLY A 294 -16.98 20.36 4.56
N GLU A 295 -15.98 21.09 5.08
CA GLU A 295 -14.63 21.18 4.50
C GLU A 295 -13.93 19.80 4.47
N ILE A 296 -14.04 19.03 5.55
CA ILE A 296 -13.52 17.67 5.65
C ILE A 296 -14.14 16.77 4.56
N GLU A 297 -15.48 16.80 4.45
CA GLU A 297 -16.20 15.99 3.48
C GLU A 297 -15.86 16.38 2.04
N ALA A 298 -15.78 17.67 1.73
CA ALA A 298 -15.37 18.18 0.42
C ALA A 298 -13.97 17.66 0.03
N GLY A 299 -13.02 17.65 0.97
CA GLY A 299 -11.69 17.11 0.77
C GLY A 299 -11.70 15.62 0.43
N ILE A 300 -12.45 14.82 1.19
CA ILE A 300 -12.58 13.37 0.97
C ILE A 300 -13.22 13.09 -0.38
N GLN A 301 -14.31 13.78 -0.74
CA GLN A 301 -15.00 13.57 -2.03
C GLN A 301 -14.12 13.97 -3.21
N THR A 302 -13.35 15.07 -3.10
CA THR A 302 -12.38 15.48 -4.12
C THR A 302 -11.32 14.41 -4.34
N SER A 303 -10.75 13.88 -3.26
CA SER A 303 -9.75 12.82 -3.31
C SER A 303 -10.31 11.54 -3.97
N ARG A 304 -11.53 11.13 -3.61
CA ARG A 304 -12.21 9.97 -4.21
C ARG A 304 -12.50 10.19 -5.70
N ALA A 305 -12.88 11.39 -6.11
CA ALA A 305 -13.12 11.70 -7.53
C ALA A 305 -11.85 11.54 -8.36
N LEU A 306 -10.72 12.08 -7.89
CA LEU A 306 -9.41 11.91 -8.54
C LEU A 306 -8.97 10.44 -8.58
N LEU A 307 -9.18 9.70 -7.49
CA LEU A 307 -8.85 8.28 -7.44
C LEU A 307 -9.64 7.48 -8.48
N ARG A 308 -10.96 7.72 -8.61
CA ARG A 308 -11.80 7.07 -9.62
C ARG A 308 -11.34 7.39 -11.04
N GLN A 309 -10.99 8.65 -11.32
CA GLN A 309 -10.43 9.05 -12.62
C GLN A 309 -9.10 8.35 -12.92
N GLY A 310 -8.21 8.26 -11.92
CA GLY A 310 -6.95 7.54 -12.06
C GLY A 310 -7.17 6.04 -12.32
N VAL A 311 -8.12 5.41 -11.63
CA VAL A 311 -8.51 4.01 -11.87
C VAL A 311 -9.05 3.83 -13.29
N ALA A 312 -9.94 4.70 -13.76
CA ALA A 312 -10.49 4.64 -15.11
C ALA A 312 -9.38 4.76 -16.17
N ALA A 313 -8.44 5.70 -16.01
CA ALA A 313 -7.30 5.86 -16.91
C ALA A 313 -6.40 4.60 -16.92
N LEU A 314 -6.14 3.99 -15.74
CA LEU A 314 -5.33 2.77 -15.67
C LEU A 314 -6.03 1.58 -16.34
N VAL A 315 -7.33 1.41 -16.14
CA VAL A 315 -8.15 0.37 -16.80
C VAL A 315 -8.17 0.56 -18.32
N ALA A 316 -8.18 1.82 -18.82
CA ALA A 316 -8.07 2.13 -20.23
C ALA A 316 -6.64 1.92 -20.79
N GLY A 317 -5.66 1.52 -19.97
CA GLY A 317 -4.26 1.36 -20.38
C GLY A 317 -3.50 2.66 -20.62
N GLU A 318 -4.03 3.78 -20.14
CA GLU A 318 -3.45 5.10 -20.31
C GLU A 318 -2.28 5.32 -19.33
N ARG A 319 -1.29 6.11 -19.78
CA ARG A 319 -0.31 6.71 -18.87
C ARG A 319 -0.86 8.06 -18.43
N SER A 320 -1.06 8.22 -17.12
CA SER A 320 -1.72 9.42 -16.62
C SER A 320 -0.99 10.00 -15.40
N PRO A 321 -0.78 11.32 -15.36
CA PRO A 321 -0.31 12.01 -14.17
C PRO A 321 -1.29 11.88 -12.99
N LEU A 322 -2.55 11.50 -13.26
CA LEU A 322 -3.58 11.30 -12.24
C LEU A 322 -3.18 10.26 -11.20
N PHE A 323 -2.33 9.27 -11.53
CA PHE A 323 -1.94 8.23 -10.57
C PHE A 323 -1.17 8.85 -9.39
N GLY A 324 -0.13 9.63 -9.69
CA GLY A 324 0.63 10.35 -8.67
C GLY A 324 -0.18 11.45 -7.98
N LEU A 325 -0.97 12.20 -8.77
CA LEU A 325 -1.83 13.27 -8.26
C LEU A 325 -2.88 12.74 -7.26
N ALA A 326 -3.55 11.64 -7.56
CA ALA A 326 -4.51 11.01 -6.64
C ALA A 326 -3.86 10.65 -5.30
N LYS A 327 -2.65 10.05 -5.34
CA LYS A 327 -1.89 9.73 -4.11
C LYS A 327 -1.50 10.99 -3.33
N HIS A 328 -1.00 12.02 -4.01
CA HIS A 328 -0.64 13.30 -3.39
C HIS A 328 -1.85 13.92 -2.69
N VAL A 329 -2.98 14.06 -3.39
CA VAL A 329 -4.20 14.67 -2.84
C VAL A 329 -4.78 13.83 -1.70
N ALA A 330 -4.84 12.51 -1.82
CA ALA A 330 -5.34 11.62 -0.77
C ALA A 330 -4.52 11.75 0.52
N THR A 331 -3.18 11.73 0.40
CA THR A 331 -2.28 11.91 1.54
C THR A 331 -2.46 13.28 2.21
N ALA A 332 -2.48 14.36 1.41
CA ALA A 332 -2.67 15.71 1.92
C ALA A 332 -4.04 15.89 2.58
N THR A 333 -5.07 15.26 2.02
CA THR A 333 -6.43 15.25 2.58
C THR A 333 -6.47 14.52 3.91
N ALA A 334 -5.89 13.31 4.01
CA ALA A 334 -5.87 12.54 5.25
C ALA A 334 -5.19 13.31 6.40
N ILE A 335 -4.08 13.97 6.12
CA ILE A 335 -3.38 14.82 7.10
C ILE A 335 -4.27 15.97 7.53
N ARG A 336 -4.84 16.75 6.60
CA ARG A 336 -5.71 17.89 6.92
C ARG A 336 -6.97 17.47 7.67
N VAL A 337 -7.58 16.35 7.32
CA VAL A 337 -8.77 15.83 8.00
C VAL A 337 -8.44 15.48 9.45
N THR A 338 -7.34 14.78 9.68
CA THR A 338 -6.93 14.40 11.03
C THR A 338 -6.52 15.61 11.88
N GLU A 339 -5.80 16.58 11.31
CA GLU A 339 -5.46 17.85 11.95
C GLU A 339 -6.74 18.64 12.33
N SER A 340 -7.66 18.81 11.36
CA SER A 340 -8.94 19.50 11.63
C SER A 340 -9.76 18.81 12.72
N ALA A 341 -9.78 17.47 12.73
CA ALA A 341 -10.49 16.73 13.76
C ALA A 341 -9.83 16.90 15.15
N LEU A 342 -8.51 16.95 15.23
CA LEU A 342 -7.77 17.26 16.48
C LEU A 342 -8.10 18.66 16.98
N ASP A 343 -8.10 19.68 16.10
CA ASP A 343 -8.44 21.06 16.45
C ASP A 343 -9.88 21.17 16.99
N LEU A 344 -10.82 20.41 16.42
CA LEU A 344 -12.22 20.44 16.80
C LEU A 344 -12.52 19.71 18.12
N THR A 345 -11.68 18.76 18.49
CA THR A 345 -11.89 17.89 19.67
C THR A 345 -11.00 18.23 20.85
N GLY A 346 -9.82 18.83 20.61
CA GLY A 346 -8.84 19.16 21.65
C GLY A 346 -8.30 17.91 22.36
N ASN A 347 -8.19 17.95 23.68
CA ASN A 347 -7.61 16.86 24.48
C ASN A 347 -8.20 15.45 24.18
N PRO A 348 -9.51 15.26 24.01
CA PRO A 348 -10.04 13.95 23.60
C PRO A 348 -9.47 13.42 22.30
N GLY A 349 -9.15 14.26 21.33
CA GLY A 349 -8.53 13.84 20.08
C GLY A 349 -7.09 13.33 20.23
N LEU A 350 -6.37 13.82 21.24
CA LEU A 350 -4.99 13.46 21.58
C LEU A 350 -4.90 12.25 22.54
N ASP A 351 -6.03 11.84 23.12
CA ASP A 351 -6.07 10.75 24.08
C ASP A 351 -6.00 9.39 23.38
N ARG A 352 -4.99 8.58 23.71
CA ARG A 352 -4.76 7.25 23.14
C ARG A 352 -5.89 6.24 23.37
N ARG A 353 -6.85 6.55 24.24
CA ARG A 353 -8.09 5.76 24.37
C ARG A 353 -9.04 5.95 23.18
N HIS A 354 -8.76 6.95 22.33
CA HIS A 354 -9.50 7.24 21.10
C HIS A 354 -8.62 7.04 19.87
N PRO A 355 -9.19 6.70 18.72
CA PRO A 355 -8.40 6.34 17.55
C PRO A 355 -7.81 7.52 16.78
N LEU A 356 -8.22 8.78 17.07
CA LEU A 356 -7.91 9.92 16.22
C LEU A 356 -6.40 10.23 16.20
N GLU A 357 -5.71 10.16 17.35
CA GLU A 357 -4.26 10.38 17.42
C GLU A 357 -3.51 9.35 16.57
N ARG A 358 -3.97 8.08 16.54
CA ARG A 358 -3.40 7.02 15.71
C ARG A 358 -3.64 7.32 14.23
N HIS A 359 -4.86 7.69 13.84
CA HIS A 359 -5.17 8.08 12.46
C HIS A 359 -4.30 9.23 11.98
N HIS A 360 -4.01 10.20 12.85
CA HIS A 360 -3.09 11.30 12.52
C HIS A 360 -1.66 10.81 12.30
N ARG A 361 -1.13 9.96 13.20
CA ARG A 361 0.21 9.37 13.04
C ARG A 361 0.31 8.54 11.76
N ASP A 362 -0.70 7.75 11.45
CA ASP A 362 -0.76 6.92 10.25
C ASP A 362 -0.83 7.76 8.97
N ALA A 363 -1.62 8.84 8.96
CA ALA A 363 -1.71 9.76 7.82
C ALA A 363 -0.36 10.41 7.49
N MET A 364 0.45 10.75 8.50
CA MET A 364 1.76 11.38 8.32
C MET A 364 2.74 10.51 7.52
N VAL A 365 2.64 9.18 7.61
CA VAL A 365 3.50 8.25 6.89
C VAL A 365 3.28 8.33 5.37
N GLY A 366 2.12 8.78 4.92
CA GLY A 366 1.84 8.98 3.50
C GLY A 366 2.81 9.91 2.77
N ARG A 367 3.47 10.81 3.49
CA ARG A 367 4.44 11.76 2.91
C ARG A 367 5.67 11.08 2.30
N ILE A 368 6.10 9.96 2.89
CA ILE A 368 7.33 9.28 2.47
C ILE A 368 7.11 8.19 1.42
N HIS A 369 5.87 7.74 1.21
CA HIS A 369 5.56 6.71 0.21
C HIS A 369 5.73 7.23 -1.22
N THR A 370 6.33 6.42 -2.07
CA THR A 370 6.54 6.70 -3.50
C THR A 370 5.23 6.51 -4.30
N PRO A 371 4.90 7.44 -5.26
CA PRO A 371 5.65 8.65 -5.57
C PRO A 371 5.51 9.70 -4.47
N GLN A 372 6.62 10.35 -4.12
CA GLN A 372 6.62 11.43 -3.13
C GLN A 372 5.99 12.70 -3.73
N SER A 373 5.39 13.51 -2.86
CA SER A 373 4.64 14.71 -3.29
C SER A 373 5.48 15.71 -4.07
N ASP A 374 6.75 15.92 -3.68
CA ASP A 374 7.69 16.80 -4.37
C ASP A 374 7.97 16.36 -5.81
N ALA A 375 8.18 15.06 -6.01
CA ALA A 375 8.40 14.48 -7.35
C ALA A 375 7.13 14.63 -8.23
N VAL A 376 5.94 14.39 -7.66
CA VAL A 376 4.66 14.54 -8.37
C VAL A 376 4.45 16.00 -8.78
N LEU A 377 4.60 16.94 -7.84
CA LEU A 377 4.39 18.36 -8.10
C LEU A 377 5.41 18.93 -9.08
N ALA A 378 6.69 18.52 -8.96
CA ALA A 378 7.72 18.92 -9.90
C ALA A 378 7.43 18.43 -11.34
N GLN A 379 6.90 17.21 -11.49
CA GLN A 379 6.51 16.70 -12.81
C GLN A 379 5.33 17.47 -13.38
N LEU A 380 4.26 17.66 -12.61
CA LEU A 380 3.09 18.44 -13.03
C LEU A 380 3.47 19.88 -13.43
N GLY A 381 4.38 20.51 -12.66
CA GLY A 381 4.87 21.84 -12.97
C GLY A 381 5.64 21.89 -14.29
N ARG A 382 6.53 20.92 -14.56
CA ARG A 382 7.23 20.82 -15.84
C ARG A 382 6.27 20.66 -17.01
N ASP A 383 5.30 19.77 -16.86
CA ASP A 383 4.31 19.49 -17.90
C ASP A 383 3.47 20.74 -18.22
N ALA A 384 3.00 21.46 -17.19
CA ALA A 384 2.24 22.70 -17.36
C ALA A 384 3.06 23.82 -18.02
N ILE A 385 4.34 23.98 -17.66
CA ILE A 385 5.23 24.97 -18.28
C ILE A 385 5.51 24.59 -19.75
N ALA A 386 5.69 23.30 -20.04
CA ALA A 386 5.93 22.83 -21.42
C ALA A 386 4.74 23.12 -22.36
N LEU A 387 3.50 23.06 -21.86
CA LEU A 387 2.31 23.39 -22.62
C LEU A 387 2.24 24.86 -23.05
N GLY A 388 2.92 25.77 -22.34
CA GLY A 388 2.95 27.22 -22.64
C GLY A 388 4.09 27.64 -23.58
N ARG A 389 4.90 26.72 -24.12
CA ARG A 389 5.97 27.07 -25.06
C ARG A 389 5.39 27.46 -26.43
N PRO A 390 5.87 28.56 -27.05
CA PRO A 390 5.50 28.89 -28.41
C PRO A 390 5.86 27.75 -29.39
N ALA A 391 4.99 27.47 -30.35
CA ALA A 391 5.17 26.37 -31.31
C ALA A 391 6.48 26.47 -32.15
N GLU A 392 7.09 27.64 -32.19
CA GLU A 392 8.34 27.91 -32.91
C GLU A 392 9.60 27.31 -32.24
N GLU A 393 9.53 26.88 -30.98
CA GLU A 393 10.66 26.24 -30.25
C GLU A 393 10.60 24.71 -30.29
N LEU A 394 9.64 24.10 -30.96
CA LEU A 394 9.41 22.66 -31.06
C LEU A 394 9.87 22.05 -32.40
N SER A 395 10.56 22.84 -33.27
CA SER A 395 11.09 22.38 -34.56
C SER A 395 12.54 21.93 -34.49
#